data_43d97b6c3ff1727e0d9a71c667143bd3
#
_entry.id   43d97b6c3ff1727e0d9a71c667143bd3
#
_cell.length_a   1.000
_cell.length_b   1.000
_cell.length_c   1.000
_cell.angle_alpha   90.00
_cell.angle_beta   90.00
_cell.angle_gamma   90.00
#
_symmetry.space_group_name_H-M   'P 1'
#
loop_
_entity.id
_entity.type
_entity.pdbx_description
1 polymer ?
#
loop_
_entity_poly.entity_id
_entity_poly.type
_entity_poly.pdbx_seq_one_letter_code
_entity_poly.pdbx_strand_id
1 'polypeptide(L)'
;MKVITLLVLVGLACPMFVRAEATEIEIVADPHVYGEYPKAYQEIITKWLETKLADPKSAQIEWISAPKAADLPGPNGKRLYGYLVEFKVSARNRFGAYTGKQKHGALIRDGNVIKGTGFGF
;
A
#
# COMPACT_ATOMS: atom_id res chain seq x y z
N MET A 1 -7.24 -46.69 -32.85
CA MET A 1 -7.27 -46.17 -32.60
C MET A 1 -7.35 -45.31 -32.02
N LYS A 2 -7.61 -45.21 -31.92
CA LYS A 2 -7.83 -44.52 -31.36
C LYS A 2 -7.52 -43.74 -30.57
N VAL A 3 -7.48 -43.82 -30.40
CA VAL A 3 -7.25 -43.21 -29.48
C VAL A 3 -6.96 -42.14 -29.46
N ILE A 4 -7.03 -41.88 -29.69
CA ILE A 4 -6.77 -40.92 -29.54
C ILE A 4 -7.09 -40.06 -29.01
N THR A 5 -7.59 -40.18 -28.93
CA THR A 5 -7.93 -39.44 -28.36
C THR A 5 -7.55 -38.86 -27.51
N LEU A 6 -7.35 -39.06 -27.29
CA LEU A 6 -7.08 -38.53 -26.35
C LEU A 6 -6.63 -37.60 -26.23
N LEU A 7 -6.51 -37.47 -26.43
CA LEU A 7 -6.00 -36.63 -26.12
C LEU A 7 -6.35 -35.65 -25.97
N VAL A 8 -6.74 -35.62 -26.31
CA VAL A 8 -7.16 -34.83 -26.23
C VAL A 8 -7.33 -34.35 -25.27
N LEU A 9 -7.56 -34.54 -24.92
CA LEU A 9 -7.81 -34.14 -23.91
C LEU A 9 -7.16 -33.42 -23.38
N VAL A 10 -6.83 -33.47 -23.35
CA VAL A 10 -6.01 -33.02 -22.86
C VAL A 10 -5.90 -31.81 -22.90
N GLY A 11 -5.67 -31.56 -23.66
CA GLY A 11 -5.39 -30.36 -23.61
C GLY A 11 -6.32 -29.61 -23.10
N LEU A 12 -7.13 -30.03 -23.14
CA LEU A 12 -8.09 -29.37 -22.78
C LEU A 12 -7.96 -28.86 -21.60
N ALA A 13 -7.59 -29.46 -20.86
CA ALA A 13 -7.61 -29.05 -19.63
C ALA A 13 -6.77 -27.96 -19.44
N CYS A 14 -5.72 -27.94 -19.91
CA CYS A 14 -4.90 -27.01 -19.59
C CYS A 14 -5.24 -25.68 -19.73
N PRO A 15 -5.82 -25.31 -20.60
CA PRO A 15 -5.98 -23.97 -20.82
C PRO A 15 -6.56 -23.24 -19.77
N MET A 16 -7.31 -23.79 -19.10
CA MET A 16 -8.00 -23.08 -18.27
C MET A 16 -7.36 -22.49 -17.22
N PHE A 17 -6.64 -23.17 -16.54
CA PHE A 17 -6.26 -22.60 -15.38
C PHE A 17 -5.37 -21.54 -15.50
N VAL A 18 -4.72 -21.45 -16.44
CA VAL A 18 -3.85 -20.43 -16.50
C VAL A 18 -4.50 -19.17 -16.40
N ARG A 19 -5.68 -19.07 -16.74
CA ARG A 19 -6.29 -17.89 -16.68
C ARG A 19 -6.49 -17.37 -15.43
N ALA A 20 -6.39 -18.09 -14.51
CA ALA A 20 -6.62 -17.63 -13.22
C ALA A 20 -5.79 -16.47 -12.95
N GLU A 21 -4.66 -16.41 -13.47
CA GLU A 21 -3.95 -15.34 -13.16
C GLU A 21 -4.37 -14.13 -13.71
N ALA A 22 -5.06 -14.13 -14.70
CA ALA A 22 -5.53 -12.92 -15.24
C ALA A 22 -6.26 -12.14 -14.25
N THR A 23 -6.82 -12.80 -13.32
CA THR A 23 -7.61 -12.05 -12.42
C THR A 23 -6.79 -11.30 -11.45
N GLU A 24 -5.54 -11.54 -11.42
CA GLU A 24 -4.79 -10.80 -10.54
C GLU A 24 -4.37 -9.51 -11.07
N ILE A 25 -4.74 -9.17 -12.20
CA ILE A 25 -4.43 -7.93 -12.69
C ILE A 25 -5.00 -6.93 -11.85
N GLU A 26 -4.25 -6.06 -11.32
CA GLU A 26 -4.75 -5.12 -10.50
C GLU A 26 -5.56 -4.16 -11.18
N ILE A 27 -6.54 -3.66 -10.56
CA ILE A 27 -7.33 -2.60 -11.05
C ILE A 27 -6.52 -1.38 -10.89
N VAL A 28 -6.08 -0.84 -11.96
CA VAL A 28 -5.24 0.33 -11.89
C VAL A 28 -6.12 1.54 -11.74
N ALA A 29 -5.94 2.27 -10.68
CA ALA A 29 -6.69 3.47 -10.43
C ALA A 29 -6.28 4.57 -11.41
N ASP A 30 -7.18 5.48 -11.67
CA ASP A 30 -6.95 6.56 -12.62
C ASP A 30 -5.84 7.48 -12.09
N PRO A 31 -4.74 7.60 -12.78
CA PRO A 31 -3.64 8.42 -12.28
C PRO A 31 -3.96 9.91 -12.29
N HIS A 32 -4.97 10.34 -13.02
CA HIS A 32 -5.38 11.72 -12.95
C HIS A 32 -6.08 12.02 -11.64
N VAL A 33 -6.66 11.01 -11.02
CA VAL A 33 -7.38 11.19 -9.77
C VAL A 33 -6.48 10.90 -8.58
N TYR A 34 -5.76 9.79 -8.63
CA TYR A 34 -5.00 9.34 -7.46
C TYR A 34 -3.50 9.55 -7.56
N GLY A 35 -2.99 10.00 -8.71
CA GLY A 35 -1.57 10.15 -8.94
C GLY A 35 -0.94 8.81 -9.33
N GLU A 36 0.36 8.80 -9.38
CA GLU A 36 1.08 7.62 -9.75
C GLU A 36 1.15 6.62 -8.64
N TYR A 37 1.15 5.34 -8.96
CA TYR A 37 1.28 4.30 -7.94
C TYR A 37 2.64 4.42 -7.29
N PRO A 38 2.72 4.52 -5.96
CA PRO A 38 3.99 4.74 -5.27
C PRO A 38 4.75 3.45 -5.06
N LYS A 39 5.54 3.04 -6.04
CA LYS A 39 6.31 1.82 -5.91
C LYS A 39 7.30 1.88 -4.77
N ALA A 40 7.86 3.02 -4.52
CA ALA A 40 8.82 3.19 -3.45
C ALA A 40 8.17 3.66 -2.16
N TYR A 41 6.97 3.21 -1.89
CA TYR A 41 6.20 3.72 -0.76
C TYR A 41 6.90 3.55 0.58
N GLN A 42 7.67 2.48 0.73
CA GLN A 42 8.35 2.27 2.01
C GLN A 42 9.41 3.35 2.25
N GLU A 43 10.15 3.70 1.23
CA GLU A 43 11.12 4.75 1.37
C GLU A 43 10.46 6.10 1.58
N ILE A 44 9.41 6.37 0.85
CA ILE A 44 8.70 7.63 0.96
C ILE A 44 8.18 7.82 2.38
N ILE A 45 7.56 6.79 2.93
CA ILE A 45 7.00 6.86 4.26
C ILE A 45 8.09 6.94 5.31
N THR A 46 9.17 6.19 5.14
CA THR A 46 10.26 6.23 6.09
C THR A 46 10.87 7.63 6.17
N LYS A 47 11.06 8.27 5.03
CA LYS A 47 11.57 9.62 5.05
C LYS A 47 10.59 10.58 5.67
N TRP A 48 9.32 10.42 5.39
CA TRP A 48 8.31 11.28 5.96
C TRP A 48 8.26 11.13 7.47
N LEU A 49 8.43 9.90 7.98
CA LEU A 49 8.43 9.67 9.41
C LEU A 49 9.60 10.36 10.10
N GLU A 50 10.70 10.56 9.40
CA GLU A 50 11.82 11.28 9.99
C GLU A 50 11.43 12.69 10.41
N THR A 51 10.44 13.26 9.77
CA THR A 51 10.00 14.60 10.13
C THR A 51 8.92 14.57 11.19
N LYS A 52 8.38 13.39 11.51
CA LYS A 52 7.26 13.31 12.44
C LYS A 52 7.62 12.68 13.78
N LEU A 53 8.64 11.87 13.82
CA LEU A 53 8.99 11.15 15.04
C LEU A 53 10.02 11.91 15.85
N ALA A 54 9.95 11.77 17.17
CA ALA A 54 10.93 12.39 18.05
C ALA A 54 12.31 11.74 17.91
N ASP A 55 12.32 10.43 17.71
CA ASP A 55 13.56 9.69 17.53
C ASP A 55 13.42 8.75 16.35
N PRO A 56 13.61 9.27 15.13
CA PRO A 56 13.38 8.45 13.94
C PRO A 56 14.25 7.23 13.85
N LYS A 57 15.45 7.27 14.41
CA LYS A 57 16.35 6.13 14.32
C LYS A 57 15.86 4.95 15.14
N SER A 58 15.00 5.19 16.11
CA SER A 58 14.46 4.11 16.92
C SER A 58 13.23 3.48 16.30
N ALA A 59 12.78 3.98 15.17
CA ALA A 59 11.51 3.54 14.57
C ALA A 59 11.54 2.09 14.13
N GLN A 60 10.51 1.36 14.50
CA GLN A 60 10.31 0.00 14.03
C GLN A 60 8.99 0.02 13.29
N ILE A 61 9.03 -0.28 12.01
CA ILE A 61 7.86 -0.19 11.14
C ILE A 61 7.42 -1.57 10.71
N GLU A 62 6.12 -1.82 10.84
CA GLU A 62 5.54 -3.06 10.37
C GLU A 62 4.53 -2.70 9.29
N TRP A 63 4.79 -3.11 8.08
CA TRP A 63 3.90 -2.78 6.95
C TRP A 63 2.69 -3.70 6.96
N ILE A 64 1.51 -3.12 6.89
CA ILE A 64 0.27 -3.90 6.94
C ILE A 64 -0.26 -4.18 5.55
N SER A 65 -0.28 -3.19 4.68
CA SER A 65 -0.83 -3.39 3.35
C SER A 65 -0.05 -2.60 2.32
N ALA A 66 -0.16 -3.04 1.09
CA ALA A 66 0.38 -2.30 -0.04
C ALA A 66 -0.48 -1.08 -0.32
N PRO A 67 0.00 -0.13 -1.09
CA PRO A 67 -0.79 1.06 -1.38
C PRO A 67 -2.10 0.74 -2.08
N LYS A 68 -3.16 1.39 -1.62
CA LYS A 68 -4.48 1.24 -2.23
C LYS A 68 -5.05 2.62 -2.55
N ALA A 69 -5.66 2.75 -3.70
CA ALA A 69 -6.29 4.02 -4.07
C ALA A 69 -7.36 4.37 -3.05
N ALA A 70 -7.33 5.57 -2.56
CA ALA A 70 -8.26 6.00 -1.52
C ALA A 70 -8.38 7.51 -1.49
N ASP A 71 -9.40 8.00 -0.81
CA ASP A 71 -9.54 9.41 -0.58
C ASP A 71 -9.80 9.67 0.88
N LEU A 72 -9.34 10.79 1.36
CA LEU A 72 -9.48 11.17 2.75
C LEU A 72 -9.95 12.62 2.83
N PRO A 73 -10.60 12.99 3.93
CA PRO A 73 -11.02 14.37 4.07
C PRO A 73 -9.82 15.30 4.14
N GLY A 74 -9.92 16.40 3.46
CA GLY A 74 -8.89 17.41 3.47
C GLY A 74 -9.44 18.72 3.98
N PRO A 75 -8.64 19.76 3.90
CA PRO A 75 -9.06 21.07 4.40
C PRO A 75 -10.18 21.66 3.55
N ASN A 76 -10.99 22.47 4.16
CA ASN A 76 -12.04 23.20 3.47
C ASN A 76 -13.05 22.32 2.76
N GLY A 77 -13.30 21.15 3.31
CA GLY A 77 -14.29 20.26 2.71
C GLY A 77 -13.86 19.56 1.46
N LYS A 78 -12.62 19.76 1.03
CA LYS A 78 -12.15 19.08 -0.15
C LYS A 78 -11.65 17.70 0.20
N ARG A 79 -11.76 16.79 -0.76
CA ARG A 79 -11.23 15.44 -0.54
C ARG A 79 -9.81 15.37 -1.10
N LEU A 80 -8.97 14.61 -0.43
CA LEU A 80 -7.61 14.35 -0.90
C LEU A 80 -7.58 12.95 -1.48
N TYR A 81 -7.10 12.81 -2.70
CA TYR A 81 -7.05 11.52 -3.38
C TYR A 81 -5.59 11.08 -3.55
N GLY A 82 -5.33 9.83 -3.31
CA GLY A 82 -3.98 9.29 -3.44
C GLY A 82 -3.98 7.82 -3.14
N TYR A 83 -2.83 7.29 -2.73
CA TYR A 83 -2.71 5.89 -2.35
C TYR A 83 -2.47 5.80 -0.87
N LEU A 84 -3.33 5.07 -0.19
CA LEU A 84 -3.23 4.91 1.25
C LEU A 84 -2.42 3.69 1.60
N VAL A 85 -1.43 3.86 2.47
CA VAL A 85 -0.63 2.75 2.96
C VAL A 85 -0.85 2.67 4.46
N GLU A 86 -1.14 1.47 4.95
CA GLU A 86 -1.31 1.27 6.38
C GLU A 86 -0.12 0.56 6.97
N PHE A 87 0.30 0.96 8.12
CA PHE A 87 1.46 0.38 8.78
C PHE A 87 1.37 0.62 10.29
N LYS A 88 2.18 -0.11 11.04
CA LYS A 88 2.32 0.14 12.45
C LYS A 88 3.72 0.66 12.71
N VAL A 89 3.86 1.58 13.63
CA VAL A 89 5.17 2.09 13.95
C VAL A 89 5.31 2.22 15.47
N SER A 90 6.48 1.88 15.96
CA SER A 90 6.85 2.08 17.34
C SER A 90 8.16 2.82 17.35
N ALA A 91 8.28 3.84 18.14
CA ALA A 91 9.51 4.62 18.23
C ALA A 91 9.63 5.21 19.63
N ARG A 92 10.82 5.60 20.01
CA ARG A 92 11.00 6.25 21.29
C ARG A 92 10.49 7.68 21.21
N ASN A 93 9.76 8.09 22.24
CA ASN A 93 9.29 9.46 22.32
C ASN A 93 10.42 10.33 22.85
N ARG A 94 10.14 11.62 23.06
CA ARG A 94 11.18 12.52 23.51
C ARG A 94 11.67 12.22 24.91
N PHE A 95 11.00 11.36 25.65
CA PHE A 95 11.46 10.95 26.97
C PHE A 95 12.23 9.63 26.92
N GLY A 96 12.48 9.10 25.75
CA GLY A 96 13.25 7.88 25.59
C GLY A 96 12.47 6.59 25.74
N ALA A 97 11.17 6.66 25.90
CA ALA A 97 10.35 5.47 26.08
C ALA A 97 9.70 5.06 24.76
N TYR A 98 9.64 3.76 24.51
CA TYR A 98 8.96 3.28 23.32
C TYR A 98 7.46 3.42 23.48
N THR A 99 6.79 3.87 22.43
CA THR A 99 5.37 4.11 22.47
C THR A 99 4.55 2.84 22.20
N GLY A 100 5.17 1.77 21.77
CA GLY A 100 4.45 0.57 21.35
C GLY A 100 3.98 0.73 19.91
N LYS A 101 3.61 -0.37 19.29
CA LYS A 101 3.21 -0.34 17.89
C LYS A 101 1.80 0.21 17.76
N GLN A 102 1.67 1.30 17.05
CA GLN A 102 0.38 1.91 16.83
C GLN A 102 0.10 1.96 15.34
N LYS A 103 -1.15 1.77 14.95
CA LYS A 103 -1.52 1.74 13.55
C LYS A 103 -1.67 3.14 13.01
N HIS A 104 -1.09 3.36 11.85
CA HIS A 104 -1.15 4.65 11.19
C HIS A 104 -1.40 4.44 9.71
N GLY A 105 -1.72 5.51 9.03
CA GLY A 105 -1.85 5.48 7.59
C GLY A 105 -1.17 6.68 6.98
N ALA A 106 -0.75 6.56 5.75
CA ALA A 106 -0.18 7.66 5.01
C ALA A 106 -0.76 7.67 3.62
N LEU A 107 -1.28 8.81 3.20
CA LEU A 107 -1.81 8.96 1.86
C LEU A 107 -0.74 9.59 1.00
N ILE A 108 -0.36 8.89 -0.05
CA ILE A 108 0.72 9.31 -0.93
C ILE A 108 0.17 9.73 -2.27
N ARG A 109 0.63 10.87 -2.78
CA ARG A 109 0.28 11.31 -4.11
C ARG A 109 1.53 11.85 -4.78
N ASP A 110 1.82 11.33 -5.97
CA ASP A 110 2.95 11.78 -6.76
C ASP A 110 4.26 11.80 -5.96
N GLY A 111 4.48 10.74 -5.20
CA GLY A 111 5.72 10.57 -4.46
C GLY A 111 5.81 11.30 -3.12
N ASN A 112 4.73 11.96 -2.71
CA ASN A 112 4.74 12.70 -1.45
C ASN A 112 3.62 12.26 -0.54
N VAL A 113 3.88 12.25 0.76
CA VAL A 113 2.83 11.97 1.73
C VAL A 113 2.05 13.27 1.91
N ILE A 114 0.78 13.26 1.53
CA ILE A 114 -0.05 14.45 1.63
C ILE A 114 -0.94 14.45 2.85
N LYS A 115 -1.09 13.31 3.51
CA LYS A 115 -1.86 13.25 4.76
C LYS A 115 -1.48 12.01 5.55
N GLY A 116 -1.32 12.17 6.86
CA GLY A 116 -1.13 11.05 7.76
C GLY A 116 -2.36 10.85 8.62
N THR A 117 -2.64 9.61 8.99
CA THR A 117 -3.74 9.29 9.88
C THR A 117 -3.22 8.49 11.06
N GLY A 118 -3.90 8.61 12.18
CA GLY A 118 -3.51 7.86 13.37
C GLY A 118 -2.39 8.50 14.17
N PHE A 119 -1.87 9.64 13.72
CA PHE A 119 -0.85 10.33 14.49
C PHE A 119 -1.55 11.39 15.33
N GLY A 120 -1.09 11.58 16.50
CA GLY A 120 -1.73 12.51 17.42
C GLY A 120 -1.34 13.95 17.21
N PHE A 121 -1.15 14.34 15.98
CA PHE A 121 -0.77 15.70 15.71
C PHE A 121 -1.39 16.21 14.42
#